data_e055038ab4a6cb94d15e2e9f2759455e
#
_entry.id   e055038ab4a6cb94d15e2e9f2759455e
#
_cell.length_a   1.000
_cell.length_b   1.000
_cell.length_c   1.000
_cell.angle_alpha   90.00
_cell.angle_beta   90.00
_cell.angle_gamma   90.00
#
_symmetry.space_group_name_H-M   'P 1'
#
loop_
_entity.id
_entity.type
_entity.pdbx_description
1 polymer ?
#
loop_
_entity_poly.entity_id
_entity_poly.type
_entity_poly.pdbx_seq_one_letter_code
_entity_poly.pdbx_strand_id
1 'polypeptide(L)'
;NEAHYLKVVMDEVFGRGNFVANVVWEKSDSPKMDSKLFSSRHDHILVFAKNVKAFSVHRVSDGVAEHYSKQDEQGRRYYTKPLRAMGSGEDTREARPSMHFPLTAPDGSLILPKKPDGTDGRWRWGPEKVAEECDRIEWVRGKNGWAPYYRIYADTNIGRPPETIWQHNLVGSNRTSKIEVKALFDEETTFTTPKPEGVVWNVLRVATNPGDLVLDSFLGSGTTAAVAHKMGRRWIGIEMGEHAQTHCLPRLEKVVAGEAGGI
;
A
#
# COMPACT_ATOMS: atom_id res chain seq x y z
N ASN A 1 7.99 24.97 2.57
CA ASN A 1 8.27 23.59 2.89
C ASN A 1 8.41 23.38 4.40
N GLU A 2 7.29 23.49 5.09
CA GLU A 2 7.22 23.60 6.56
C GLU A 2 7.04 22.22 7.26
N ALA A 3 7.29 21.12 6.55
CA ALA A 3 7.01 19.78 7.08
C ALA A 3 7.74 19.48 8.41
N HIS A 4 8.95 20.00 8.58
CA HIS A 4 9.74 19.82 9.80
C HIS A 4 9.12 20.54 10.99
N TYR A 5 8.70 21.80 10.80
CA TYR A 5 8.03 22.56 11.86
C TYR A 5 6.66 21.98 12.19
N LEU A 6 5.89 21.61 11.15
CA LEU A 6 4.61 20.93 11.36
C LEU A 6 4.80 19.63 12.16
N LYS A 7 5.85 18.86 11.87
CA LYS A 7 6.17 17.62 12.63
C LYS A 7 6.37 17.91 14.12
N VAL A 8 7.07 19.00 14.47
CA VAL A 8 7.31 19.39 15.88
C VAL A 8 5.99 19.78 16.56
N VAL A 9 5.17 20.60 15.90
CA VAL A 9 3.85 20.98 16.43
C VAL A 9 2.96 19.75 16.62
N MET A 10 2.94 18.83 15.67
CA MET A 10 2.15 17.60 15.80
C MET A 10 2.69 16.67 16.89
N ASP A 11 4.01 16.65 17.14
CA ASP A 11 4.59 15.92 18.28
C ASP A 11 4.11 16.48 19.63
N GLU A 12 3.96 17.80 19.73
CA GLU A 12 3.42 18.45 20.95
C GLU A 12 1.93 18.17 21.15
N VAL A 13 1.14 18.24 20.07
CA VAL A 13 -0.32 18.06 20.11
C VAL A 13 -0.72 16.59 20.33
N PHE A 14 -0.14 15.68 19.58
CA PHE A 14 -0.52 14.26 19.57
C PHE A 14 0.39 13.38 20.44
N GLY A 15 1.55 13.88 20.83
CA GLY A 15 2.61 13.12 21.46
C GLY A 15 3.49 12.39 20.43
N ARG A 16 4.81 12.50 20.61
CA ARG A 16 5.82 11.92 19.72
C ARG A 16 5.65 10.40 19.49
N GLY A 17 5.21 9.68 20.54
CA GLY A 17 4.95 8.23 20.46
C GLY A 17 3.77 7.84 19.59
N ASN A 18 2.96 8.79 19.16
CA ASN A 18 1.80 8.59 18.29
C ASN A 18 2.08 8.92 16.80
N PHE A 19 3.32 9.23 16.47
CA PHE A 19 3.77 9.35 15.09
C PHE A 19 3.72 7.99 14.39
N VAL A 20 3.06 7.92 13.23
CA VAL A 20 2.89 6.69 12.46
C VAL A 20 3.85 6.66 11.28
N ALA A 21 3.81 7.68 10.42
CA ALA A 21 4.61 7.71 9.21
C ALA A 21 4.78 9.13 8.66
N ASN A 22 5.84 9.32 7.89
CA ASN A 22 5.99 10.43 6.96
C ASN A 22 5.93 9.86 5.53
N VAL A 23 4.86 10.15 4.82
CA VAL A 23 4.68 9.74 3.44
C VAL A 23 5.19 10.87 2.52
N VAL A 24 5.97 10.49 1.52
CA VAL A 24 6.47 11.38 0.48
C VAL A 24 5.62 11.19 -0.77
N TRP A 25 4.86 12.23 -1.14
CA TRP A 25 4.09 12.26 -2.37
C TRP A 25 4.83 13.00 -3.48
N GLU A 26 5.06 12.34 -4.59
CA GLU A 26 5.61 12.94 -5.80
C GLU A 26 4.53 13.78 -6.50
N LYS A 27 4.52 15.09 -6.21
CA LYS A 27 3.49 16.03 -6.70
C LYS A 27 3.70 16.51 -8.12
N SER A 28 4.87 16.26 -8.72
CA SER A 28 5.24 16.73 -10.04
C SER A 28 5.93 15.63 -10.84
N ASP A 29 5.50 15.45 -12.09
CA ASP A 29 6.03 14.49 -13.06
C ASP A 29 7.38 14.90 -13.65
N SER A 30 7.74 16.19 -13.56
CA SER A 30 8.98 16.73 -14.12
C SER A 30 9.63 17.77 -13.19
N PRO A 31 10.97 17.93 -13.26
CA PRO A 31 11.65 18.97 -12.52
C PRO A 31 11.30 20.37 -13.06
N LYS A 32 11.33 21.36 -12.18
CA LYS A 32 11.21 22.77 -12.56
C LYS A 32 12.54 23.28 -13.07
N MET A 33 12.61 23.63 -14.33
CA MET A 33 13.83 24.06 -15.02
C MET A 33 14.32 25.46 -14.58
N ASP A 34 13.43 26.27 -14.01
CA ASP A 34 13.71 27.61 -13.47
C ASP A 34 14.19 27.61 -12.00
N SER A 35 14.33 26.43 -11.42
CA SER A 35 14.80 26.31 -10.03
C SER A 35 16.27 26.65 -9.92
N LYS A 36 16.60 27.63 -9.07
CA LYS A 36 17.99 28.08 -8.86
C LYS A 36 18.87 27.05 -8.11
N LEU A 37 18.27 26.23 -7.26
CA LEU A 37 18.95 25.21 -6.47
C LEU A 37 18.35 23.83 -6.79
N PHE A 38 17.53 23.32 -5.88
CA PHE A 38 16.86 22.02 -6.07
C PHE A 38 15.44 22.19 -6.54
N SER A 39 15.00 21.41 -7.51
CA SER A 39 13.63 21.32 -7.92
C SER A 39 12.86 20.38 -6.96
N SER A 40 12.03 20.98 -6.08
CA SER A 40 11.20 20.20 -5.15
C SER A 40 10.01 19.58 -5.90
N ARG A 41 10.07 18.27 -6.09
CA ARG A 41 9.05 17.47 -6.78
C ARG A 41 8.09 16.74 -5.84
N HIS A 42 8.21 16.91 -4.54
CA HIS A 42 7.43 16.19 -3.54
C HIS A 42 6.84 17.11 -2.47
N ASP A 43 5.80 16.59 -1.82
CA ASP A 43 5.27 17.10 -0.56
C ASP A 43 5.28 15.97 0.47
N HIS A 44 5.18 16.33 1.75
CA HIS A 44 5.10 15.41 2.87
C HIS A 44 3.66 15.29 3.37
N ILE A 45 3.26 14.07 3.73
CA ILE A 45 2.02 13.79 4.43
C ILE A 45 2.41 13.16 5.77
N LEU A 46 2.24 13.91 6.85
CA LEU A 46 2.55 13.46 8.19
C LEU A 46 1.36 12.71 8.77
N VAL A 47 1.57 11.51 9.23
CA VAL A 47 0.53 10.64 9.78
C VAL A 47 0.74 10.47 11.27
N PHE A 48 -0.28 10.82 12.04
CA PHE A 48 -0.35 10.64 13.49
C PHE A 48 -1.64 9.91 13.86
N ALA A 49 -1.58 9.10 14.90
CA ALA A 49 -2.75 8.52 15.52
C ALA A 49 -3.04 9.21 16.87
N LYS A 50 -4.28 9.30 17.28
CA LYS A 50 -4.61 9.72 18.65
C LYS A 50 -4.07 8.72 19.68
N ASN A 51 -4.07 7.42 19.33
CA ASN A 51 -3.51 6.33 20.10
C ASN A 51 -2.97 5.28 19.11
N VAL A 52 -1.66 5.24 18.93
CA VAL A 52 -1.01 4.32 18.00
C VAL A 52 -1.22 2.85 18.34
N LYS A 53 -1.44 2.52 19.63
CA LYS A 53 -1.69 1.13 20.08
C LYS A 53 -3.08 0.62 19.64
N ALA A 54 -4.02 1.53 19.44
CA ALA A 54 -5.37 1.21 18.96
C ALA A 54 -5.54 1.47 17.44
N PHE A 55 -4.50 1.97 16.78
CA PHE A 55 -4.52 2.31 15.37
C PHE A 55 -4.00 1.15 14.51
N SER A 56 -4.68 0.88 13.43
CA SER A 56 -4.20 -0.04 12.40
C SER A 56 -4.42 0.56 11.02
N VAL A 57 -3.45 0.40 10.14
CA VAL A 57 -3.62 0.75 8.73
C VAL A 57 -4.20 -0.42 7.96
N HIS A 58 -5.08 -0.13 7.00
CA HIS A 58 -5.56 -1.16 6.09
C HIS A 58 -4.45 -1.58 5.15
N ARG A 59 -4.37 -2.88 4.93
CA ARG A 59 -3.46 -3.41 3.93
C ARG A 59 -3.98 -3.12 2.52
N VAL A 60 -3.05 -2.83 1.61
CA VAL A 60 -3.37 -2.52 0.22
C VAL A 60 -3.33 -3.81 -0.59
N SER A 61 -4.44 -4.12 -1.25
CA SER A 61 -4.49 -5.18 -2.25
C SER A 61 -4.76 -4.55 -3.61
N ASP A 62 -3.86 -4.76 -4.54
CA ASP A 62 -3.97 -4.28 -5.93
C ASP A 62 -4.60 -5.37 -6.83
N GLY A 63 -5.46 -6.21 -6.24
CA GLY A 63 -6.04 -7.39 -6.91
C GLY A 63 -5.10 -8.60 -6.87
N VAL A 64 -5.42 -9.61 -7.68
CA VAL A 64 -4.56 -10.80 -7.80
C VAL A 64 -3.41 -10.47 -8.74
N ALA A 65 -2.22 -10.28 -8.17
CA ALA A 65 -1.03 -9.94 -8.94
C ALA A 65 -0.70 -11.03 -9.99
N GLU A 66 -0.10 -10.64 -11.12
CA GLU A 66 0.21 -11.54 -12.25
C GLU A 66 1.05 -12.76 -11.87
N HIS A 67 1.89 -12.64 -10.83
CA HIS A 67 2.72 -13.76 -10.38
C HIS A 67 1.92 -14.93 -9.79
N TYR A 68 0.61 -14.75 -9.43
CA TYR A 68 -0.30 -15.84 -9.09
C TYR A 68 -0.80 -16.53 -10.37
N SER A 69 0.12 -17.13 -11.11
CA SER A 69 -0.11 -17.66 -12.47
C SER A 69 -0.60 -19.09 -12.51
N LYS A 70 -0.49 -19.84 -11.40
CA LYS A 70 -0.94 -21.22 -11.28
C LYS A 70 -2.35 -21.28 -10.70
N GLN A 71 -3.08 -22.36 -10.97
CA GLN A 71 -4.38 -22.69 -10.36
C GLN A 71 -4.34 -24.12 -9.82
N ASP A 72 -5.01 -24.35 -8.69
CA ASP A 72 -5.26 -25.69 -8.17
C ASP A 72 -6.55 -26.28 -8.75
N GLU A 73 -6.88 -27.50 -8.32
CA GLU A 73 -8.08 -28.23 -8.78
C GLU A 73 -9.40 -27.53 -8.42
N GLN A 74 -9.39 -26.62 -7.43
CA GLN A 74 -10.53 -25.81 -7.02
C GLN A 74 -10.57 -24.44 -7.72
N GLY A 75 -9.64 -24.17 -8.63
CA GLY A 75 -9.55 -22.91 -9.36
C GLY A 75 -8.90 -21.77 -8.55
N ARG A 76 -8.36 -22.02 -7.35
CA ARG A 76 -7.70 -20.99 -6.54
C ARG A 76 -6.34 -20.64 -7.14
N ARG A 77 -6.09 -19.37 -7.37
CA ARG A 77 -4.83 -18.91 -7.93
C ARG A 77 -3.72 -18.90 -6.89
N TYR A 78 -2.54 -19.38 -7.26
CA TYR A 78 -1.37 -19.43 -6.40
C TYR A 78 -0.05 -19.28 -7.17
N TYR A 79 1.03 -19.06 -6.44
CA TYR A 79 2.39 -19.23 -6.91
C TYR A 79 3.18 -20.05 -5.89
N THR A 80 4.37 -20.50 -6.28
CA THR A 80 5.19 -21.34 -5.42
C THR A 80 6.50 -20.68 -5.03
N LYS A 81 6.94 -20.94 -3.80
CA LYS A 81 8.29 -20.60 -3.33
C LYS A 81 9.02 -21.86 -2.87
N PRO A 82 10.36 -21.93 -3.04
CA PRO A 82 11.14 -23.03 -2.48
C PRO A 82 10.93 -23.17 -0.97
N LEU A 83 10.68 -24.39 -0.49
CA LEU A 83 10.56 -24.67 0.95
C LEU A 83 11.92 -24.52 1.64
N ARG A 84 13.03 -24.72 0.91
CA ARG A 84 14.36 -24.41 1.42
C ARG A 84 14.50 -22.89 1.66
N ALA A 85 14.99 -22.51 2.81
CA ALA A 85 15.28 -21.12 3.11
C ALA A 85 16.42 -20.60 2.21
N MET A 86 16.26 -19.36 1.76
CA MET A 86 17.26 -18.65 0.96
C MET A 86 17.44 -17.27 1.59
N GLY A 87 18.67 -16.83 1.74
CA GLY A 87 19.00 -15.53 2.34
C GLY A 87 20.41 -15.54 2.89
N SER A 88 20.99 -14.37 3.12
CA SER A 88 22.33 -14.24 3.70
C SER A 88 22.26 -14.39 5.23
N GLY A 89 22.99 -15.38 5.77
CA GLY A 89 23.34 -15.45 7.19
C GLY A 89 22.51 -16.38 8.07
N GLU A 90 21.22 -16.63 7.78
CA GLU A 90 20.37 -17.49 8.61
C GLU A 90 19.79 -18.71 7.88
N ASP A 91 20.28 -19.02 6.69
CA ASP A 91 19.79 -20.12 5.86
C ASP A 91 20.57 -21.43 6.08
N THR A 92 21.42 -21.49 7.10
CA THR A 92 22.26 -22.62 7.44
C THR A 92 21.61 -23.54 8.48
N ARG A 93 22.11 -24.76 8.56
CA ARG A 93 21.73 -25.72 9.61
C ARG A 93 22.09 -25.23 11.00
N GLU A 94 23.27 -24.60 11.15
CA GLU A 94 23.80 -24.11 12.42
C GLU A 94 22.90 -23.00 13.01
N ALA A 95 22.39 -22.11 12.15
CA ALA A 95 21.52 -21.03 12.58
C ALA A 95 20.18 -21.53 13.14
N ARG A 96 19.63 -22.61 12.57
CA ARG A 96 18.37 -23.23 13.03
C ARG A 96 18.39 -24.75 12.85
N PRO A 97 19.04 -25.49 13.75
CA PRO A 97 19.19 -26.95 13.62
C PRO A 97 17.88 -27.74 13.53
N SER A 98 16.84 -27.31 14.26
CA SER A 98 15.51 -27.92 14.23
C SER A 98 14.79 -27.83 12.88
N MET A 99 15.24 -26.95 11.99
CA MET A 99 14.71 -26.80 10.64
C MET A 99 15.50 -27.61 9.59
N HIS A 100 16.44 -28.44 10.01
CA HIS A 100 17.21 -29.35 9.15
C HIS A 100 16.80 -30.79 9.42
N PHE A 101 15.86 -31.31 8.66
CA PHE A 101 15.32 -32.67 8.77
C PHE A 101 14.96 -33.19 7.38
N PRO A 102 14.91 -34.54 7.19
CA PRO A 102 14.54 -35.13 5.91
C PRO A 102 13.04 -34.96 5.62
N LEU A 103 12.72 -34.72 4.36
CA LEU A 103 11.37 -34.79 3.81
C LEU A 103 11.29 -35.94 2.81
N THR A 104 10.20 -36.71 2.85
CA THR A 104 9.97 -37.82 1.92
C THR A 104 9.35 -37.30 0.63
N ALA A 105 10.05 -37.49 -0.49
CA ALA A 105 9.58 -37.17 -1.83
C ALA A 105 8.55 -38.21 -2.35
N PRO A 106 7.82 -37.92 -3.44
CA PRO A 106 6.82 -38.83 -3.99
C PRO A 106 7.33 -40.20 -4.40
N ASP A 107 8.62 -40.34 -4.68
CA ASP A 107 9.27 -41.63 -5.01
C ASP A 107 9.87 -42.35 -3.78
N GLY A 108 9.63 -41.85 -2.57
CA GLY A 108 10.15 -42.38 -1.32
C GLY A 108 11.57 -41.92 -0.96
N SER A 109 12.25 -41.14 -1.80
CA SER A 109 13.57 -40.60 -1.50
C SER A 109 13.54 -39.56 -0.39
N LEU A 110 14.59 -39.54 0.45
CA LEU A 110 14.72 -38.58 1.53
C LEU A 110 15.51 -37.36 1.06
N ILE A 111 14.85 -36.18 1.12
CA ILE A 111 15.41 -34.93 0.68
C ILE A 111 15.78 -34.06 1.88
N LEU A 112 17.05 -33.65 1.95
CA LEU A 112 17.55 -32.69 2.93
C LEU A 112 17.66 -31.27 2.31
N PRO A 113 17.58 -30.20 3.11
CA PRO A 113 17.68 -28.84 2.61
C PRO A 113 19.13 -28.46 2.27
N LYS A 114 19.64 -28.95 1.15
CA LYS A 114 20.98 -28.60 0.64
C LYS A 114 20.97 -27.27 -0.09
N LYS A 115 22.03 -26.48 0.11
CA LYS A 115 22.29 -25.28 -0.67
C LYS A 115 22.87 -25.62 -2.05
N PRO A 116 22.92 -24.67 -3.00
CA PRO A 116 23.51 -24.91 -4.32
C PRO A 116 24.99 -25.30 -4.28
N ASP A 117 25.72 -24.87 -3.26
CA ASP A 117 27.12 -25.20 -3.02
C ASP A 117 27.31 -26.59 -2.33
N GLY A 118 26.22 -27.30 -2.06
CA GLY A 118 26.21 -28.60 -1.41
C GLY A 118 26.23 -28.57 0.12
N THR A 119 26.40 -27.41 0.74
CA THR A 119 26.37 -27.28 2.20
C THR A 119 24.97 -27.44 2.78
N ASP A 120 24.91 -27.73 4.08
CA ASP A 120 23.63 -27.91 4.78
C ASP A 120 22.91 -26.58 4.96
N GLY A 121 21.68 -26.57 4.48
CA GLY A 121 20.74 -25.48 4.67
C GLY A 121 19.66 -25.83 5.70
N ARG A 122 18.54 -25.12 5.62
CA ARG A 122 17.34 -25.37 6.45
C ARG A 122 16.07 -25.19 5.64
N TRP A 123 14.98 -25.80 6.14
CA TRP A 123 13.65 -25.52 5.64
C TRP A 123 13.13 -24.19 6.19
N ARG A 124 12.12 -23.61 5.53
CA ARG A 124 11.36 -22.44 6.02
C ARG A 124 10.34 -22.83 7.08
N TRP A 125 9.83 -24.04 7.00
CA TRP A 125 8.84 -24.61 7.90
C TRP A 125 9.47 -25.65 8.80
N GLY A 126 9.04 -25.71 10.06
CA GLY A 126 9.39 -26.79 10.97
C GLY A 126 8.59 -28.06 10.68
N PRO A 127 8.94 -29.18 11.33
CA PRO A 127 8.27 -30.47 11.13
C PRO A 127 6.76 -30.43 11.35
N GLU A 128 6.32 -29.75 12.40
CA GLU A 128 4.90 -29.58 12.75
C GLU A 128 4.14 -28.89 11.61
N LYS A 129 4.65 -27.75 11.16
CA LYS A 129 4.03 -27.01 10.07
C LYS A 129 4.05 -27.76 8.74
N VAL A 130 5.07 -28.55 8.48
CA VAL A 130 5.12 -29.41 7.29
C VAL A 130 4.02 -30.47 7.35
N ALA A 131 3.76 -31.04 8.52
CA ALA A 131 2.70 -32.03 8.71
C ALA A 131 1.29 -31.40 8.57
N GLU A 132 1.08 -30.21 9.14
CA GLU A 132 -0.19 -29.48 9.08
C GLU A 132 -0.54 -28.98 7.68
N GLU A 133 0.47 -28.55 6.91
CA GLU A 133 0.31 -27.89 5.63
C GLU A 133 0.84 -28.73 4.46
N CYS A 134 0.85 -30.06 4.62
CA CYS A 134 1.44 -30.99 3.64
C CYS A 134 0.75 -30.90 2.25
N ASP A 135 -0.53 -30.62 2.21
CA ASP A 135 -1.34 -30.41 0.99
C ASP A 135 -0.90 -29.16 0.19
N ARG A 136 -0.21 -28.24 0.83
CA ARG A 136 0.37 -27.05 0.18
C ARG A 136 1.77 -27.28 -0.36
N ILE A 137 2.37 -28.46 -0.12
CA ILE A 137 3.70 -28.77 -0.63
C ILE A 137 3.57 -29.33 -2.05
N GLU A 138 4.20 -28.64 -2.98
CA GLU A 138 4.31 -29.02 -4.38
C GLU A 138 5.73 -29.55 -4.65
N TRP A 139 5.83 -30.79 -5.05
CA TRP A 139 7.10 -31.41 -5.39
C TRP A 139 7.44 -31.18 -6.87
N VAL A 140 8.62 -30.65 -7.12
CA VAL A 140 9.12 -30.38 -8.47
C VAL A 140 10.35 -31.24 -8.72
N ARG A 141 10.33 -32.03 -9.81
CA ARG A 141 11.48 -32.85 -10.22
C ARG A 141 12.38 -32.01 -11.17
N GLY A 142 13.58 -31.67 -10.70
CA GLY A 142 14.61 -30.98 -11.47
C GLY A 142 15.76 -31.89 -11.87
N LYS A 143 16.81 -31.33 -12.47
CA LYS A 143 18.03 -32.07 -12.85
C LYS A 143 18.74 -32.74 -11.66
N ASN A 144 18.62 -32.16 -10.48
CA ASN A 144 19.27 -32.61 -9.25
C ASN A 144 18.32 -33.42 -8.32
N GLY A 145 17.22 -33.93 -8.85
CA GLY A 145 16.24 -34.70 -8.08
C GLY A 145 15.01 -33.84 -7.66
N TRP A 146 14.31 -34.31 -6.63
CA TRP A 146 13.11 -33.65 -6.12
C TRP A 146 13.44 -32.44 -5.27
N ALA A 147 12.62 -31.38 -5.42
CA ALA A 147 12.68 -30.18 -4.60
C ALA A 147 11.27 -29.80 -4.11
N PRO A 148 11.07 -29.62 -2.79
CA PRO A 148 9.78 -29.17 -2.27
C PRO A 148 9.62 -27.68 -2.40
N TYR A 149 8.45 -27.26 -2.90
CA TYR A 149 7.96 -25.89 -2.96
C TYR A 149 6.68 -25.82 -2.13
N TYR A 150 6.32 -24.63 -1.64
CA TYR A 150 5.05 -24.44 -0.99
C TYR A 150 4.19 -23.44 -1.75
N ARG A 151 2.88 -23.69 -1.79
CA ARG A 151 1.90 -22.87 -2.46
C ARG A 151 1.55 -21.66 -1.60
N ILE A 152 1.50 -20.48 -2.21
CA ILE A 152 1.00 -19.24 -1.64
C ILE A 152 -0.21 -18.84 -2.45
N TYR A 153 -1.38 -18.90 -1.84
CA TYR A 153 -2.65 -18.63 -2.49
C TYR A 153 -2.97 -17.13 -2.50
N ALA A 154 -3.62 -16.68 -3.56
CA ALA A 154 -4.01 -15.28 -3.72
C ALA A 154 -5.10 -14.86 -2.71
N ASP A 155 -6.00 -15.75 -2.35
CA ASP A 155 -7.08 -15.56 -1.38
C ASP A 155 -6.59 -15.43 0.07
N THR A 156 -5.43 -16.02 0.38
CA THR A 156 -4.77 -15.85 1.69
C THR A 156 -3.90 -14.59 1.77
N ASN A 157 -3.79 -13.86 0.67
CA ASN A 157 -3.01 -12.64 0.62
C ASN A 157 -3.82 -11.47 1.20
N ILE A 158 -3.60 -11.18 2.47
CA ILE A 158 -4.23 -10.04 3.17
C ILE A 158 -3.74 -8.66 2.67
N GLY A 159 -3.04 -8.62 1.55
CA GLY A 159 -2.43 -7.41 1.01
C GLY A 159 -1.08 -7.07 1.66
N ARG A 160 -0.44 -6.04 1.14
CA ARG A 160 0.84 -5.50 1.64
C ARG A 160 0.61 -4.27 2.52
N PRO A 161 1.51 -3.97 3.46
CA PRO A 161 1.45 -2.68 4.16
C PRO A 161 1.49 -1.53 3.14
N PRO A 162 0.79 -0.41 3.40
CA PRO A 162 0.92 0.77 2.55
C PRO A 162 2.36 1.29 2.56
N GLU A 163 2.81 1.79 1.42
CA GLU A 163 4.15 2.33 1.26
C GLU A 163 4.20 3.81 1.65
N THR A 164 5.38 4.31 1.96
CA THR A 164 5.61 5.71 2.33
C THR A 164 6.08 6.57 1.15
N ILE A 165 6.22 6.00 -0.05
CA ILE A 165 6.55 6.72 -1.28
C ILE A 165 5.36 6.57 -2.23
N TRP A 166 4.72 7.68 -2.56
CA TRP A 166 3.57 7.73 -3.46
C TRP A 166 3.93 8.43 -4.76
N GLN A 167 4.07 7.65 -5.80
CA GLN A 167 4.43 8.13 -7.12
C GLN A 167 3.24 8.79 -7.81
N HIS A 168 3.50 9.84 -8.61
CA HIS A 168 2.49 10.59 -9.33
C HIS A 168 1.65 9.75 -10.30
N ASN A 169 2.23 8.72 -10.88
CA ASN A 169 1.52 7.82 -11.81
C ASN A 169 0.49 6.90 -11.11
N LEU A 170 0.60 6.74 -9.79
CA LEU A 170 -0.33 5.91 -8.99
C LEU A 170 -1.42 6.73 -8.30
N VAL A 171 -1.09 7.92 -7.82
CA VAL A 171 -1.99 8.74 -7.00
C VAL A 171 -2.29 10.12 -7.61
N GLY A 172 -1.76 10.40 -8.78
CA GLY A 172 -1.91 11.70 -9.42
C GLY A 172 -0.87 12.74 -8.98
N SER A 173 -0.76 13.78 -9.78
CA SER A 173 0.13 14.93 -9.58
C SER A 173 -0.67 16.24 -9.51
N ASN A 174 0.02 17.38 -9.26
CA ASN A 174 -0.60 18.70 -9.37
C ASN A 174 -1.17 18.98 -10.78
N ARG A 175 -0.65 18.34 -11.82
CA ARG A 175 -1.19 18.42 -13.18
C ARG A 175 -2.51 17.64 -13.27
N THR A 176 -2.55 16.44 -12.72
CA THR A 176 -3.77 15.62 -12.64
C THR A 176 -4.89 16.39 -11.95
N SER A 177 -4.62 16.98 -10.79
CA SER A 177 -5.65 17.70 -10.03
C SER A 177 -6.23 18.92 -10.77
N LYS A 178 -5.40 19.60 -11.58
CA LYS A 178 -5.89 20.70 -12.41
C LYS A 178 -6.81 20.21 -13.53
N ILE A 179 -6.50 19.04 -14.13
CA ILE A 179 -7.35 18.42 -15.14
C ILE A 179 -8.69 18.01 -14.51
N GLU A 180 -8.66 17.37 -13.33
CA GLU A 180 -9.87 16.98 -12.59
C GLU A 180 -10.78 18.18 -12.30
N VAL A 181 -10.21 19.28 -11.79
CA VAL A 181 -10.99 20.51 -11.52
C VAL A 181 -11.53 21.13 -12.79
N LYS A 182 -10.73 21.20 -13.86
CA LYS A 182 -11.18 21.74 -15.14
C LYS A 182 -12.31 20.94 -15.79
N ALA A 183 -12.35 19.63 -15.56
CA ALA A 183 -13.46 18.81 -16.03
C ALA A 183 -14.78 19.08 -15.31
N LEU A 184 -14.72 19.62 -14.10
CA LEU A 184 -15.89 19.94 -13.29
C LEU A 184 -16.40 21.38 -13.49
N PHE A 185 -15.52 22.30 -13.87
CA PHE A 185 -15.81 23.73 -13.99
C PHE A 185 -15.39 24.26 -15.37
N ASP A 186 -16.11 25.26 -15.86
CA ASP A 186 -15.72 25.98 -17.06
C ASP A 186 -14.38 26.74 -16.86
N GLU A 187 -13.68 27.03 -17.95
CA GLU A 187 -12.28 27.52 -17.94
C GLU A 187 -12.02 28.79 -17.10
N GLU A 188 -13.04 29.58 -16.80
CA GLU A 188 -12.92 30.81 -16.04
C GLU A 188 -12.75 30.62 -14.52
N THR A 189 -13.08 29.42 -14.00
CA THR A 189 -13.05 29.13 -12.57
C THR A 189 -11.88 28.20 -12.23
N THR A 190 -10.66 28.72 -12.17
CA THR A 190 -9.49 27.89 -11.84
C THR A 190 -9.08 28.01 -10.38
N PHE A 191 -9.18 26.92 -9.63
CA PHE A 191 -8.53 26.81 -8.33
C PHE A 191 -7.02 26.59 -8.48
N THR A 192 -6.20 27.37 -7.77
CA THR A 192 -4.75 27.43 -8.04
C THR A 192 -4.00 26.17 -7.61
N THR A 193 -4.40 25.53 -6.51
CA THR A 193 -3.65 24.43 -5.90
C THR A 193 -4.54 23.29 -5.41
N PRO A 194 -5.37 22.68 -6.28
CA PRO A 194 -6.15 21.52 -5.89
C PRO A 194 -5.24 20.32 -5.59
N LYS A 195 -5.69 19.40 -4.74
CA LYS A 195 -5.04 18.10 -4.60
C LYS A 195 -5.74 17.09 -5.52
N PRO A 196 -5.00 16.14 -6.11
CA PRO A 196 -5.62 15.09 -6.93
C PRO A 196 -6.46 14.15 -6.07
N GLU A 197 -7.59 13.73 -6.59
CA GLU A 197 -8.49 12.80 -5.88
C GLU A 197 -7.79 11.50 -5.48
N GLY A 198 -6.89 10.99 -6.33
CA GLY A 198 -6.14 9.77 -6.05
C GLY A 198 -5.24 9.84 -4.80
N VAL A 199 -4.67 11.00 -4.46
CA VAL A 199 -3.92 11.18 -3.20
C VAL A 199 -4.84 11.05 -2.00
N VAL A 200 -5.99 11.73 -2.03
CA VAL A 200 -6.97 11.70 -0.94
C VAL A 200 -7.60 10.31 -0.82
N TRP A 201 -7.93 9.69 -1.95
CA TRP A 201 -8.40 8.31 -1.99
C TRP A 201 -7.41 7.34 -1.32
N ASN A 202 -6.12 7.50 -1.60
CA ASN A 202 -5.09 6.66 -1.00
C ASN A 202 -4.98 6.88 0.53
N VAL A 203 -5.13 8.13 1.00
CA VAL A 203 -5.21 8.42 2.44
C VAL A 203 -6.42 7.72 3.06
N LEU A 204 -7.60 7.89 2.48
CA LEU A 204 -8.85 7.37 3.04
C LEU A 204 -8.93 5.84 3.00
N ARG A 205 -8.46 5.19 1.93
CA ARG A 205 -8.49 3.72 1.82
C ARG A 205 -7.60 3.01 2.85
N VAL A 206 -6.50 3.65 3.29
CA VAL A 206 -5.59 3.04 4.26
C VAL A 206 -5.94 3.36 5.71
N ALA A 207 -6.73 4.39 5.96
CA ALA A 207 -6.99 4.91 7.30
C ALA A 207 -8.45 4.87 7.75
N THR A 208 -9.40 4.58 6.84
CA THR A 208 -10.84 4.65 7.14
C THR A 208 -11.64 3.50 6.50
N ASN A 209 -12.80 3.22 7.09
CA ASN A 209 -13.82 2.31 6.55
C ASN A 209 -14.99 3.10 5.95
N PRO A 210 -15.82 2.49 5.08
CA PRO A 210 -17.12 3.06 4.72
C PRO A 210 -17.95 3.40 5.98
N GLY A 211 -18.62 4.57 5.96
CA GLY A 211 -19.39 5.09 7.09
C GLY A 211 -18.59 5.87 8.14
N ASP A 212 -17.25 5.82 8.14
CA ASP A 212 -16.42 6.64 9.02
C ASP A 212 -16.59 8.14 8.73
N LEU A 213 -16.31 8.98 9.72
CA LEU A 213 -16.34 10.43 9.61
C LEU A 213 -14.97 10.99 9.27
N VAL A 214 -14.90 11.75 8.18
CA VAL A 214 -13.71 12.48 7.72
C VAL A 214 -13.91 13.96 7.98
N LEU A 215 -12.95 14.63 8.62
CA LEU A 215 -12.92 16.06 8.82
C LEU A 215 -11.75 16.66 8.01
N ASP A 216 -12.04 17.68 7.22
CA ASP A 216 -11.02 18.56 6.61
C ASP A 216 -11.29 19.99 7.03
N SER A 217 -10.41 20.54 7.85
CA SER A 217 -10.51 21.91 8.37
C SER A 217 -9.94 22.98 7.45
N PHE A 218 -9.37 22.60 6.29
CA PHE A 218 -8.83 23.47 5.25
C PHE A 218 -9.23 22.95 3.87
N LEU A 219 -10.55 22.86 3.64
CA LEU A 219 -11.17 22.09 2.55
C LEU A 219 -10.69 22.50 1.13
N GLY A 220 -10.31 23.74 0.95
CA GLY A 220 -9.78 24.26 -0.31
C GLY A 220 -10.78 24.11 -1.47
N SER A 221 -10.45 23.25 -2.44
CA SER A 221 -11.32 22.97 -3.60
C SER A 221 -12.36 21.87 -3.37
N GLY A 222 -12.53 21.39 -2.14
CA GLY A 222 -13.50 20.34 -1.83
C GLY A 222 -13.07 18.91 -2.15
N THR A 223 -11.79 18.67 -2.47
CA THR A 223 -11.33 17.34 -2.89
C THR A 223 -11.56 16.27 -1.82
N THR A 224 -11.26 16.56 -0.57
CA THR A 224 -11.42 15.59 0.53
C THR A 224 -12.88 15.16 0.70
N ALA A 225 -13.80 16.13 0.71
CA ALA A 225 -15.23 15.84 0.84
C ALA A 225 -15.78 15.06 -0.36
N ALA A 226 -15.35 15.44 -1.59
CA ALA A 226 -15.72 14.73 -2.81
C ALA A 226 -15.30 13.26 -2.78
N VAL A 227 -14.03 12.99 -2.46
CA VAL A 227 -13.50 11.62 -2.37
C VAL A 227 -14.14 10.84 -1.23
N ALA A 228 -14.32 11.46 -0.06
CA ALA A 228 -14.99 10.82 1.08
C ALA A 228 -16.42 10.39 0.71
N HIS A 229 -17.17 11.25 0.01
CA HIS A 229 -18.51 10.94 -0.47
C HIS A 229 -18.51 9.75 -1.44
N LYS A 230 -17.68 9.80 -2.48
CA LYS A 230 -17.53 8.73 -3.49
C LYS A 230 -17.16 7.38 -2.87
N MET A 231 -16.38 7.40 -1.80
CA MET A 231 -15.95 6.21 -1.06
C MET A 231 -16.95 5.76 0.03
N GLY A 232 -18.12 6.41 0.18
CA GLY A 232 -19.14 6.08 1.18
C GLY A 232 -18.76 6.46 2.62
N ARG A 233 -17.90 7.48 2.81
CA ARG A 233 -17.58 8.06 4.10
C ARG A 233 -18.50 9.25 4.36
N ARG A 234 -18.78 9.52 5.64
CA ARG A 234 -19.36 10.81 6.06
C ARG A 234 -18.23 11.84 6.12
N TRP A 235 -18.57 13.11 5.90
CA TRP A 235 -17.55 14.14 5.91
C TRP A 235 -18.07 15.45 6.51
N ILE A 236 -17.14 16.23 7.05
CA ILE A 236 -17.30 17.62 7.47
C ILE A 236 -16.14 18.38 6.84
N GLY A 237 -16.43 19.45 6.11
CA GLY A 237 -15.43 20.34 5.52
C GLY A 237 -15.58 21.76 6.06
N ILE A 238 -14.47 22.42 6.36
CA ILE A 238 -14.41 23.82 6.80
C ILE A 238 -13.54 24.58 5.82
N GLU A 239 -14.06 25.70 5.30
CA GLU A 239 -13.36 26.58 4.40
C GLU A 239 -13.82 28.03 4.67
N MET A 240 -12.83 28.94 4.87
CA MET A 240 -13.12 30.35 5.17
C MET A 240 -13.18 31.26 3.93
N GLY A 241 -12.52 30.81 2.85
CA GLY A 241 -12.39 31.61 1.63
C GLY A 241 -13.66 31.60 0.77
N GLU A 242 -13.79 32.55 -0.13
CA GLU A 242 -14.91 32.62 -1.10
C GLU A 242 -15.02 31.36 -1.97
N HIS A 243 -13.94 30.63 -2.11
CA HIS A 243 -13.92 29.36 -2.84
C HIS A 243 -14.74 28.26 -2.17
N ALA A 244 -15.18 28.45 -0.92
CA ALA A 244 -16.23 27.62 -0.32
C ALA A 244 -17.51 27.63 -1.17
N GLN A 245 -17.90 28.81 -1.67
CA GLN A 245 -19.09 28.99 -2.49
C GLN A 245 -18.81 28.76 -3.99
N THR A 246 -17.65 29.22 -4.47
CA THR A 246 -17.35 29.20 -5.90
C THR A 246 -16.82 27.85 -6.40
N HIS A 247 -16.25 27.03 -5.54
CA HIS A 247 -15.64 25.74 -5.91
C HIS A 247 -16.16 24.56 -5.08
N CYS A 248 -16.13 24.67 -3.73
CA CYS A 248 -16.52 23.53 -2.88
C CYS A 248 -17.97 23.15 -3.08
N LEU A 249 -18.89 24.09 -2.93
CA LEU A 249 -20.32 23.82 -3.03
C LEU A 249 -20.71 23.27 -4.41
N PRO A 250 -20.35 23.89 -5.55
CA PRO A 250 -20.70 23.37 -6.87
C PRO A 250 -20.06 21.98 -7.16
N ARG A 251 -18.83 21.74 -6.68
CA ARG A 251 -18.21 20.42 -6.80
C ARG A 251 -18.99 19.35 -6.05
N LEU A 252 -19.37 19.65 -4.81
CA LEU A 252 -20.08 18.70 -3.97
C LEU A 252 -21.50 18.44 -4.45
N GLU A 253 -22.18 19.45 -4.99
CA GLU A 253 -23.50 19.25 -5.64
C GLU A 253 -23.39 18.28 -6.82
N LYS A 254 -22.36 18.42 -7.68
CA LYS A 254 -22.12 17.49 -8.79
C LYS A 254 -21.82 16.08 -8.30
N VAL A 255 -20.96 15.95 -7.28
CA VAL A 255 -20.60 14.64 -6.71
C VAL A 255 -21.78 13.94 -6.08
N VAL A 256 -22.63 14.67 -5.33
CA VAL A 256 -23.86 14.14 -4.75
C VAL A 256 -24.87 13.75 -5.83
N ALA A 257 -24.88 14.47 -6.96
CA ALA A 257 -25.69 14.12 -8.13
C ALA A 257 -25.14 12.93 -8.95
N GLY A 258 -24.00 12.35 -8.57
CA GLY A 258 -23.44 11.14 -9.20
C GLY A 258 -22.25 11.39 -10.12
N GLU A 259 -21.61 12.56 -10.07
CA GLU A 259 -20.34 12.80 -10.78
C GLU A 259 -19.24 11.87 -10.26
N ALA A 260 -18.71 11.03 -11.13
CA ALA A 260 -17.75 9.98 -10.80
C ALA A 260 -16.32 10.27 -11.30
N GLY A 261 -16.07 11.44 -11.87
CA GLY A 261 -14.74 11.78 -12.38
C GLY A 261 -13.67 11.83 -11.28
N GLY A 262 -12.42 11.47 -11.62
CA GLY A 262 -11.26 11.50 -10.76
C GLY A 262 -10.87 10.13 -10.17
N ILE A 263 -11.74 9.44 -9.46
CA ILE A 263 -11.50 8.09 -8.90
C ILE A 263 -12.66 7.15 -9.20
#